data_7995160c51178be73e159b46db0dafd2
#
_entry.id   7995160c51178be73e159b46db0dafd2
#
_cell.length_a   1.000
_cell.length_b   1.000
_cell.length_c   1.000
_cell.angle_alpha   90.00
_cell.angle_beta   90.00
_cell.angle_gamma   90.00
#
_symmetry.space_group_name_H-M   'P 1'
#
loop_
_entity.id
_entity.type
_entity.pdbx_description
1 polymer ?
#
loop_
_entity_poly.entity_id
_entity_poly.type
_entity_poly.pdbx_seq_one_letter_code
_entity_poly.pdbx_strand_id
1 'polypeptide(L)'
;MPHQPMRASLPTLPFAQQQIISWALAILETQLRHRPYNLTSPEAVKAWLQLHLRPQGQECFMVLFLDNRHRLMASETVSVGTFNATTVYPREVVIWALHHRCAAVVIAHNHPAGDPTPSQADRTLTARLVNALNMVDIRVLDHMIIGEREPVSLAELGWLPC
;
A
#
# COMPACT_ATOMS: atom_id res chain seq x y z
N MET A 1 3.50 -5.72 -23.59
CA MET A 1 2.39 -4.75 -23.51
C MET A 1 2.57 -3.95 -22.23
N PRO A 2 2.61 -2.63 -22.23
CA PRO A 2 2.70 -1.86 -20.98
C PRO A 2 1.38 -1.97 -20.23
N HIS A 3 1.42 -2.52 -19.02
CA HIS A 3 0.30 -2.50 -18.10
C HIS A 3 0.00 -1.04 -17.72
N GLN A 4 -1.15 -0.52 -18.16
CA GLN A 4 -1.67 0.73 -17.62
C GLN A 4 -2.08 0.50 -16.16
N PRO A 5 -1.66 1.34 -15.21
CA PRO A 5 -2.13 1.25 -13.84
C PRO A 5 -3.65 1.46 -13.82
N MET A 6 -4.38 0.51 -13.22
CA MET A 6 -5.82 0.68 -12.98
C MET A 6 -6.01 1.88 -12.04
N ARG A 7 -6.51 2.98 -12.59
CA ARG A 7 -6.96 4.11 -11.77
C ARG A 7 -8.26 3.70 -11.08
N ALA A 8 -8.18 3.46 -9.78
CA ALA A 8 -9.39 3.36 -8.97
C ALA A 8 -10.16 4.67 -9.07
N SER A 9 -11.43 4.61 -9.49
CA SER A 9 -12.30 5.77 -9.50
C SER A 9 -12.65 6.13 -8.05
N LEU A 10 -12.44 7.39 -7.67
CA LEU A 10 -12.84 7.96 -6.39
C LEU A 10 -14.39 8.04 -6.34
N PRO A 11 -15.08 7.21 -5.57
CA PRO A 11 -16.53 7.30 -5.48
C PRO A 11 -16.93 8.21 -4.31
N THR A 12 -17.98 8.96 -4.49
CA THR A 12 -18.84 9.63 -3.50
C THR A 12 -18.43 11.00 -2.94
N LEU A 13 -17.23 11.52 -3.22
CA LEU A 13 -16.90 12.89 -2.81
C LEU A 13 -17.47 13.92 -3.81
N PRO A 14 -17.88 15.12 -3.36
CA PRO A 14 -18.23 16.22 -4.25
C PRO A 14 -17.11 16.51 -5.25
N PHE A 15 -17.47 16.86 -6.50
CA PHE A 15 -16.52 17.06 -7.60
C PHE A 15 -15.33 17.98 -7.22
N ALA A 16 -15.60 19.07 -6.49
CA ALA A 16 -14.56 20.00 -6.03
C ALA A 16 -13.56 19.33 -5.08
N GLN A 17 -14.01 18.43 -4.22
CA GLN A 17 -13.13 17.70 -3.29
C GLN A 17 -12.29 16.65 -4.03
N GLN A 18 -12.87 15.99 -5.05
CA GLN A 18 -12.13 15.08 -5.93
C GLN A 18 -11.01 15.81 -6.68
N GLN A 19 -11.26 17.02 -7.16
CA GLN A 19 -10.25 17.86 -7.82
C GLN A 19 -9.11 18.23 -6.89
N ILE A 20 -9.41 18.65 -5.66
CA ILE A 20 -8.39 19.00 -4.65
C ILE A 20 -7.52 17.78 -4.32
N ILE A 21 -8.14 16.61 -4.12
CA ILE A 21 -7.41 15.37 -3.85
C ILE A 21 -6.53 14.98 -5.04
N SER A 22 -7.06 15.05 -6.26
CA SER A 22 -6.29 14.75 -7.48
C SER A 22 -5.10 15.70 -7.65
N TRP A 23 -5.27 16.97 -7.33
CA TRP A 23 -4.19 17.96 -7.34
C TRP A 23 -3.14 17.68 -6.27
N ALA A 24 -3.56 17.39 -5.04
CA ALA A 24 -2.66 17.02 -3.97
C ALA A 24 -1.84 15.78 -4.31
N LEU A 25 -2.48 14.76 -4.88
CA LEU A 25 -1.81 13.54 -5.33
C LEU A 25 -0.81 13.83 -6.46
N ALA A 26 -1.16 14.67 -7.44
CA ALA A 26 -0.28 15.05 -8.54
C ALA A 26 0.96 15.83 -8.04
N ILE A 27 0.79 16.73 -7.07
CA ILE A 27 1.90 17.46 -6.44
C ILE A 27 2.81 16.48 -5.68
N LEU A 28 2.24 15.55 -4.93
CA LEU A 28 2.99 14.54 -4.20
C LEU A 28 3.75 13.61 -5.16
N GLU A 29 3.13 13.13 -6.23
CA GLU A 29 3.79 12.34 -7.27
C GLU A 29 4.93 13.09 -7.95
N THR A 30 4.77 14.40 -8.20
CA THR A 30 5.84 15.24 -8.78
C THR A 30 7.00 15.39 -7.80
N GLN A 31 6.71 15.58 -6.52
CA GLN A 31 7.75 15.65 -5.48
C GLN A 31 8.44 14.29 -5.27
N LEU A 32 7.71 13.18 -5.38
CA LEU A 32 8.26 11.82 -5.34
C LEU A 32 9.26 11.56 -6.48
N ARG A 33 8.99 12.09 -7.69
CA ARG A 33 9.90 11.96 -8.84
C ARG A 33 11.18 12.79 -8.70
N HIS A 34 11.11 13.91 -7.97
CA HIS A 34 12.25 14.85 -7.83
C HIS A 34 13.01 14.73 -6.50
N ARG A 35 12.39 14.16 -5.48
CA ARG A 35 13.05 13.83 -4.21
C ARG A 35 12.48 12.49 -3.74
N PRO A 36 13.31 11.44 -3.59
CA PRO A 36 12.84 10.22 -2.98
C PRO A 36 12.29 10.57 -1.59
N TYR A 37 10.99 10.34 -1.40
CA TYR A 37 10.37 10.55 -0.10
C TYR A 37 11.05 9.60 0.88
N ASN A 38 11.70 10.16 1.89
CA ASN A 38 12.21 9.37 2.99
C ASN A 38 11.00 8.91 3.83
N LEU A 39 10.40 7.80 3.45
CA LEU A 39 9.43 7.10 4.29
C LEU A 39 10.18 6.36 5.41
N THR A 40 11.10 7.08 6.06
CA THR A 40 11.99 6.50 7.08
C THR A 40 11.35 6.41 8.44
N SER A 41 10.18 7.04 8.62
CA SER A 41 9.42 6.91 9.86
C SER A 41 8.06 6.25 9.61
N PRO A 42 7.58 5.42 10.53
CA PRO A 42 6.24 4.81 10.45
C PRO A 42 5.12 5.85 10.31
N GLU A 43 5.27 7.03 10.95
CA GLU A 43 4.28 8.11 10.90
C GLU A 43 4.17 8.71 9.50
N ALA A 44 5.30 8.90 8.81
CA ALA A 44 5.30 9.40 7.43
C ALA A 44 4.63 8.41 6.49
N VAL A 45 4.86 7.11 6.67
CA VAL A 45 4.20 6.05 5.91
C VAL A 45 2.69 6.04 6.20
N LYS A 46 2.29 6.10 7.47
CA LYS A 46 0.88 6.14 7.88
C LYS A 46 0.15 7.32 7.24
N ALA A 47 0.71 8.53 7.34
CA ALA A 47 0.12 9.74 6.77
C ALA A 47 -0.01 9.64 5.24
N TRP A 48 1.01 9.14 4.55
CA TRP A 48 1.00 8.97 3.11
C TRP A 48 -0.08 7.96 2.68
N LEU A 49 -0.17 6.82 3.35
CA LEU A 49 -1.15 5.77 3.07
C LEU A 49 -2.59 6.22 3.36
N GLN A 50 -2.82 7.00 4.42
CA GLN A 50 -4.14 7.57 4.72
C GLN A 50 -4.64 8.45 3.59
N LEU A 51 -3.79 9.31 3.01
CA LEU A 51 -4.15 10.16 1.87
C LEU A 51 -4.55 9.35 0.62
N HIS A 52 -3.91 8.21 0.39
CA HIS A 52 -4.11 7.41 -0.82
C HIS A 52 -5.22 6.38 -0.69
N LEU A 53 -5.34 5.74 0.47
CA LEU A 53 -6.24 4.60 0.67
C LEU A 53 -7.55 4.95 1.35
N ARG A 54 -7.57 5.94 2.25
CA ARG A 54 -8.78 6.32 2.98
C ARG A 54 -9.92 6.79 2.10
N PRO A 55 -9.70 7.55 0.98
CA PRO A 55 -10.77 7.97 0.09
C PRO A 55 -11.36 6.85 -0.77
N GLN A 56 -10.78 5.64 -0.75
CA GLN A 56 -11.20 4.54 -1.61
C GLN A 56 -12.47 3.89 -1.07
N GLY A 57 -13.51 3.86 -1.89
CA GLY A 57 -14.79 3.20 -1.53
C GLY A 57 -14.76 1.67 -1.68
N GLN A 58 -13.67 1.12 -2.19
CA GLN A 58 -13.42 -0.31 -2.35
C GLN A 58 -12.14 -0.68 -1.60
N GLU A 59 -12.02 -1.95 -1.23
CA GLU A 59 -10.78 -2.45 -0.67
C GLU A 59 -9.67 -2.44 -1.72
N CYS A 60 -8.63 -1.65 -1.50
CA CYS A 60 -7.48 -1.52 -2.37
C CYS A 60 -6.25 -2.05 -1.65
N PHE A 61 -5.54 -2.98 -2.28
CA PHE A 61 -4.28 -3.50 -1.79
C PHE A 61 -3.13 -2.82 -2.51
N MET A 62 -2.29 -2.12 -1.76
CA MET A 62 -1.18 -1.31 -2.26
C MET A 62 0.14 -1.83 -1.73
N VAL A 63 1.18 -1.70 -2.56
CA VAL A 63 2.57 -2.02 -2.19
C VAL A 63 3.45 -0.80 -2.44
N LEU A 64 4.21 -0.41 -1.43
CA LEU A 64 5.27 0.59 -1.50
C LEU A 64 6.60 -0.12 -1.69
N PHE A 65 7.34 0.22 -2.73
CA PHE A 65 8.63 -0.37 -3.07
C PHE A 65 9.75 0.56 -2.63
N LEU A 66 10.67 0.06 -1.82
CA LEU A 66 11.68 0.86 -1.14
C LEU A 66 13.09 0.39 -1.50
N ASP A 67 14.02 1.34 -1.55
CA ASP A 67 15.45 1.03 -1.69
C ASP A 67 16.09 0.60 -0.35
N ASN A 68 17.39 0.30 -0.37
CA ASN A 68 18.16 -0.09 0.82
C ASN A 68 18.19 0.97 1.94
N ARG A 69 17.82 2.21 1.64
CA ARG A 69 17.75 3.31 2.60
C ARG A 69 16.32 3.65 2.99
N HIS A 70 15.37 2.75 2.67
CA HIS A 70 13.93 2.91 2.89
C HIS A 70 13.33 4.15 2.20
N ARG A 71 13.90 4.58 1.08
CA ARG A 71 13.33 5.64 0.26
C ARG A 71 12.32 5.04 -0.69
N LEU A 72 11.17 5.68 -0.83
CA LEU A 72 10.13 5.24 -1.75
C LEU A 72 10.60 5.37 -3.20
N MET A 73 10.62 4.26 -3.92
CA MET A 73 10.97 4.19 -5.34
C MET A 73 9.71 4.20 -6.22
N ALA A 74 8.68 3.47 -5.79
CA ALA A 74 7.40 3.35 -6.49
C ALA A 74 6.30 2.91 -5.53
N SER A 75 5.06 3.10 -5.96
CA SER A 75 3.88 2.54 -5.30
C SER A 75 2.93 1.98 -6.35
N GLU A 76 2.37 0.79 -6.09
CA GLU A 76 1.43 0.14 -7.00
C GLU A 76 0.20 -0.35 -6.24
N THR A 77 -0.97 -0.14 -6.83
CA THR A 77 -2.18 -0.82 -6.38
C THR A 77 -2.26 -2.16 -7.10
N VAL A 78 -1.97 -3.23 -6.38
CA VAL A 78 -1.87 -4.59 -6.96
C VAL A 78 -3.21 -5.29 -7.05
N SER A 79 -4.19 -4.88 -6.25
CA SER A 79 -5.53 -5.43 -6.32
C SER A 79 -6.57 -4.41 -5.84
N VAL A 80 -7.74 -4.44 -6.49
CA VAL A 80 -8.93 -3.70 -6.08
C VAL A 80 -10.05 -4.73 -5.94
N GLY A 81 -10.61 -4.84 -4.74
CA GLY A 81 -11.67 -5.80 -4.43
C GLY A 81 -13.04 -5.33 -4.84
N THR A 82 -13.93 -6.29 -5.05
CA THR A 82 -15.37 -6.10 -4.97
C THR A 82 -15.80 -6.23 -3.51
N PHE A 83 -17.03 -5.79 -3.16
CA PHE A 83 -17.57 -5.72 -1.80
C PHE A 83 -17.31 -6.91 -0.85
N ASN A 84 -16.84 -8.05 -1.35
CA ASN A 84 -16.73 -9.28 -0.56
C ASN A 84 -15.33 -9.91 -0.47
N ALA A 85 -14.36 -9.54 -1.29
CA ALA A 85 -12.97 -10.02 -1.17
C ALA A 85 -12.01 -9.34 -2.15
N THR A 86 -10.82 -9.04 -1.68
CA THR A 86 -9.67 -8.66 -2.50
C THR A 86 -8.75 -9.88 -2.64
N THR A 87 -8.57 -10.39 -3.86
CA THR A 87 -7.65 -11.49 -4.07
C THR A 87 -6.27 -10.94 -4.42
N VAL A 88 -5.32 -11.10 -3.51
CA VAL A 88 -3.91 -10.74 -3.72
C VAL A 88 -3.11 -12.02 -3.98
N TYR A 89 -2.46 -12.08 -5.12
CA TYR A 89 -1.58 -13.18 -5.48
C TYR A 89 -0.12 -12.80 -5.17
N PRO A 90 0.59 -13.56 -4.31
CA PRO A 90 2.00 -13.27 -4.00
C PRO A 90 2.90 -13.15 -5.23
N ARG A 91 2.64 -13.93 -6.28
CA ARG A 91 3.39 -13.81 -7.55
C ARG A 91 3.34 -12.43 -8.17
N GLU A 92 2.19 -11.73 -8.11
CA GLU A 92 2.05 -10.39 -8.67
C GLU A 92 2.89 -9.37 -7.89
N VAL A 93 2.88 -9.50 -6.57
CA VAL A 93 3.70 -8.64 -5.70
C VAL A 93 5.20 -8.88 -5.95
N VAL A 94 5.61 -10.14 -6.10
CA VAL A 94 7.00 -10.49 -6.42
C VAL A 94 7.41 -9.94 -7.79
N ILE A 95 6.56 -10.06 -8.81
CA ILE A 95 6.82 -9.50 -10.15
C ILE A 95 7.06 -8.00 -10.08
N TRP A 96 6.20 -7.24 -9.39
CA TRP A 96 6.36 -5.81 -9.21
C TRP A 96 7.62 -5.46 -8.41
N ALA A 97 7.90 -6.20 -7.35
CA ALA A 97 9.07 -5.99 -6.52
C ALA A 97 10.38 -6.17 -7.30
N LEU A 98 10.47 -7.20 -8.12
CA LEU A 98 11.60 -7.45 -9.02
C LEU A 98 11.67 -6.40 -10.15
N HIS A 99 10.53 -6.00 -10.72
CA HIS A 99 10.46 -4.94 -11.73
C HIS A 99 11.05 -3.62 -11.22
N HIS A 100 10.68 -3.21 -10.01
CA HIS A 100 11.19 -2.01 -9.37
C HIS A 100 12.57 -2.18 -8.76
N ARG A 101 13.13 -3.40 -8.72
CA ARG A 101 14.43 -3.72 -8.12
C ARG A 101 14.54 -3.19 -6.69
N CYS A 102 13.47 -3.29 -5.93
CA CYS A 102 13.42 -2.81 -4.55
C CYS A 102 14.15 -3.76 -3.60
N ALA A 103 14.58 -3.23 -2.45
CA ALA A 103 15.20 -4.00 -1.38
C ALA A 103 14.22 -4.38 -0.27
N ALA A 104 13.14 -3.61 -0.16
CA ALA A 104 12.10 -3.82 0.83
C ALA A 104 10.76 -3.31 0.33
N VAL A 105 9.69 -3.77 0.97
CA VAL A 105 8.33 -3.30 0.72
C VAL A 105 7.60 -2.98 2.02
N VAL A 106 6.66 -2.03 1.94
CA VAL A 106 5.56 -1.90 2.89
C VAL A 106 4.29 -2.24 2.13
N ILE A 107 3.49 -3.13 2.67
CA ILE A 107 2.18 -3.48 2.12
C ILE A 107 1.09 -2.77 2.92
N ALA A 108 0.01 -2.41 2.25
CA ALA A 108 -1.11 -1.75 2.90
C ALA A 108 -2.43 -2.07 2.19
N HIS A 109 -3.51 -2.05 2.93
CA HIS A 109 -4.85 -2.05 2.37
C HIS A 109 -5.80 -1.22 3.25
N ASN A 110 -6.92 -0.79 2.67
CA ASN A 110 -7.95 -0.11 3.42
C ASN A 110 -9.11 -1.05 3.72
N HIS A 111 -9.76 -0.80 4.86
CA HIS A 111 -11.06 -1.37 5.21
C HIS A 111 -12.13 -0.30 4.96
N PRO A 112 -12.93 -0.38 3.87
CA PRO A 112 -13.95 0.63 3.55
C PRO A 112 -15.03 0.75 4.63
N ALA A 113 -15.23 -0.28 5.45
CA ALA A 113 -16.13 -0.25 6.61
C ALA A 113 -15.63 0.63 7.76
N GLY A 114 -14.38 1.12 7.68
CA GLY A 114 -13.81 2.08 8.61
C GLY A 114 -13.04 1.50 9.79
N ASP A 115 -13.25 0.24 10.18
CA ASP A 115 -12.52 -0.41 11.27
C ASP A 115 -11.21 -1.01 10.78
N PRO A 116 -10.02 -0.50 11.20
CA PRO A 116 -8.72 -1.01 10.76
C PRO A 116 -8.26 -2.27 11.50
N THR A 117 -9.13 -2.93 12.25
CA THR A 117 -8.78 -4.16 12.97
C THR A 117 -8.38 -5.26 12.00
N PRO A 118 -7.16 -5.84 12.13
CA PRO A 118 -6.69 -6.90 11.26
C PRO A 118 -7.54 -8.17 11.37
N SER A 119 -7.88 -8.74 10.22
CA SER A 119 -8.54 -10.04 10.16
C SER A 119 -7.54 -11.22 10.19
N GLN A 120 -8.02 -12.43 10.42
CA GLN A 120 -7.20 -13.63 10.27
C GLN A 120 -6.74 -13.83 8.80
N ALA A 121 -7.54 -13.40 7.84
CA ALA A 121 -7.17 -13.43 6.43
C ALA A 121 -6.00 -12.50 6.13
N ASP A 122 -5.98 -11.29 6.70
CA ASP A 122 -4.86 -10.35 6.56
C ASP A 122 -3.57 -10.94 7.11
N ARG A 123 -3.64 -11.58 8.28
CA ARG A 123 -2.50 -12.26 8.89
C ARG A 123 -1.96 -13.38 8.01
N THR A 124 -2.86 -14.22 7.47
CA THR A 124 -2.50 -15.32 6.59
C THR A 124 -1.87 -14.82 5.29
N LEU A 125 -2.45 -13.79 4.67
CA LEU A 125 -1.92 -13.16 3.48
C LEU A 125 -0.52 -12.56 3.74
N THR A 126 -0.37 -11.86 4.85
CA THR A 126 0.93 -11.27 5.26
C THR A 126 2.01 -12.33 5.34
N ALA A 127 1.74 -13.45 6.02
CA ALA A 127 2.70 -14.55 6.13
C ALA A 127 3.09 -15.13 4.77
N ARG A 128 2.11 -15.28 3.85
CA ARG A 128 2.37 -15.76 2.48
C ARG A 128 3.23 -14.79 1.69
N LEU A 129 2.99 -13.48 1.81
CA LEU A 129 3.78 -12.45 1.13
C LEU A 129 5.20 -12.35 1.68
N VAL A 130 5.36 -12.38 3.01
CA VAL A 130 6.68 -12.42 3.65
C VAL A 130 7.50 -13.60 3.15
N ASN A 131 6.91 -14.81 3.15
CA ASN A 131 7.59 -16.01 2.67
C ASN A 131 7.99 -15.89 1.19
N ALA A 132 7.09 -15.40 0.33
CA ALA A 132 7.36 -15.28 -1.10
C ALA A 132 8.46 -14.25 -1.41
N LEU A 133 8.44 -13.10 -0.74
CA LEU A 133 9.40 -12.02 -0.94
C LEU A 133 10.77 -12.35 -0.35
N ASN A 134 10.82 -13.02 0.79
CA ASN A 134 12.08 -13.49 1.39
C ASN A 134 12.84 -14.47 0.48
N MET A 135 12.14 -15.26 -0.35
CA MET A 135 12.79 -16.15 -1.32
C MET A 135 13.59 -15.43 -2.41
N VAL A 136 13.33 -14.13 -2.59
CA VAL A 136 14.03 -13.26 -3.55
C VAL A 136 14.76 -12.11 -2.86
N ASP A 137 15.10 -12.28 -1.59
CA ASP A 137 15.87 -11.34 -0.74
C ASP A 137 15.20 -9.96 -0.60
N ILE A 138 13.87 -9.88 -0.67
CA ILE A 138 13.10 -8.64 -0.47
C ILE A 138 12.36 -8.71 0.86
N ARG A 139 12.62 -7.73 1.73
CA ARG A 139 12.04 -7.68 3.08
C ARG A 139 10.67 -7.01 3.08
N VAL A 140 9.71 -7.59 3.80
CA VAL A 140 8.47 -6.90 4.17
C VAL A 140 8.73 -6.16 5.49
N LEU A 141 8.68 -4.83 5.46
CA LEU A 141 8.92 -4.00 6.64
C LEU A 141 7.67 -3.85 7.50
N ASP A 142 6.51 -3.76 6.87
CA ASP A 142 5.24 -3.66 7.57
C ASP A 142 4.06 -4.06 6.66
N HIS A 143 2.93 -4.34 7.31
CA HIS A 143 1.61 -4.39 6.70
C HIS A 143 0.68 -3.46 7.46
N MET A 144 0.23 -2.40 6.80
CA MET A 144 -0.61 -1.36 7.40
C MET A 144 -2.05 -1.47 6.94
N ILE A 145 -2.97 -1.40 7.86
CA ILE A 145 -4.41 -1.41 7.60
C ILE A 145 -4.97 -0.01 7.86
N ILE A 146 -5.62 0.54 6.84
CA ILE A 146 -6.15 1.91 6.83
C ILE A 146 -7.66 1.86 6.99
N GLY A 147 -8.16 2.54 8.01
CA GLY A 147 -9.59 2.74 8.26
C GLY A 147 -9.90 4.21 8.50
N GLU A 148 -11.02 4.46 9.17
CA GLU A 148 -11.38 5.83 9.60
C GLU A 148 -10.56 6.30 10.80
N ARG A 149 -10.09 5.36 11.64
CA ARG A 149 -9.25 5.61 12.81
C ARG A 149 -7.78 5.59 12.44
N GLU A 150 -6.91 5.64 13.46
CA GLU A 150 -5.47 5.47 13.29
C GLU A 150 -5.15 4.15 12.55
N PRO A 151 -4.23 4.19 11.58
CA PRO A 151 -3.78 2.99 10.88
C PRO A 151 -3.18 1.97 11.86
N VAL A 152 -3.47 0.70 11.60
CA VAL A 152 -2.91 -0.40 12.38
C VAL A 152 -1.71 -0.98 11.62
N SER A 153 -0.58 -1.09 12.32
CA SER A 153 0.65 -1.72 11.85
C SER A 153 0.76 -3.14 12.40
N LEU A 154 0.89 -4.11 11.50
CA LEU A 154 1.10 -5.51 11.90
C LEU A 154 2.51 -5.72 12.48
N ALA A 155 3.49 -4.91 12.08
CA ALA A 155 4.83 -4.94 12.68
C ALA A 155 4.79 -4.48 14.15
N GLU A 156 4.08 -3.37 14.45
CA GLU A 156 3.90 -2.89 15.82
C GLU A 156 3.14 -3.90 16.69
N LEU A 157 2.22 -4.67 16.10
CA LEU A 157 1.51 -5.76 16.79
C LEU A 157 2.36 -7.04 16.97
N GLY A 158 3.56 -7.11 16.39
CA GLY A 158 4.39 -8.30 16.41
C GLY A 158 3.84 -9.46 15.55
N TRP A 159 3.07 -9.15 14.52
CA TRP A 159 2.41 -10.14 13.65
C TRP A 159 3.16 -10.40 12.34
N LEU A 160 4.25 -9.68 12.09
CA LEU A 160 5.12 -10.06 10.98
C LEU A 160 5.92 -11.31 11.36
N PRO A 161 5.92 -12.36 10.53
CA PRO A 161 6.79 -13.51 10.77
C PRO A 161 8.26 -13.09 10.63
N CYS A 162 9.10 -13.61 11.53
CA CYS A 162 10.56 -13.41 11.52
C CYS A 162 11.19 -14.15 10.33
#